data_c011d53c2218da20d83b56b6a523c5f8
#
_entry.id   c011d53c2218da20d83b56b6a523c5f8
#
_cell.length_a   1.000
_cell.length_b   1.000
_cell.length_c   1.000
_cell.angle_alpha   90.00
_cell.angle_beta   90.00
_cell.angle_gamma   90.00
#
_symmetry.space_group_name_H-M   'P 1'
#
loop_
_entity.id
_entity.type
_entity.pdbx_description
1 polymer ?
#
loop_
_entity_poly.entity_id
_entity_poly.type
_entity_poly.pdbx_seq_one_letter_code
_entity_poly.pdbx_strand_id
1 'polypeptide(L)' 'MGEKMEVVIYTNTGCSACHQAKDFLTQHNVSFVEKSIAKDPALINELASMGFRAVPVIRVGNETMLGFSAVKLRRMLGL' A
#
# COMPACT_ATOMS: atom_id res chain seq x y z
N MET A 1 -4.92 21.42 10.60
CA MET A 1 -4.41 20.93 10.44
C MET A 1 -4.10 19.86 10.05
N GLY A 2 -3.86 19.64 9.58
CA GLY A 2 -3.31 18.69 8.74
C GLY A 2 -3.21 17.37 9.36
N GLU A 3 -4.22 16.69 9.27
CA GLU A 3 -4.14 15.32 9.69
C GLU A 3 -3.30 14.53 8.74
N LYS A 4 -2.36 13.80 9.29
CA LYS A 4 -1.58 12.88 8.50
C LYS A 4 -2.41 11.65 8.23
N MET A 5 -2.62 11.34 6.95
CA MET A 5 -3.21 10.08 6.58
C MET A 5 -2.16 8.99 6.69
N GLU A 6 -2.50 7.92 7.37
CA GLU A 6 -1.60 6.79 7.47
C GLU A 6 -1.60 6.03 6.15
N VAL A 7 -0.41 5.76 5.63
CA VAL A 7 -0.26 5.01 4.38
C VAL A 7 0.41 3.68 4.71
N VAL A 8 -0.24 2.59 4.35
CA VAL A 8 0.26 1.24 4.58
C VAL A 8 0.24 0.51 3.24
N ILE A 9 1.35 -0.16 2.92
CA ILE A 9 1.42 -0.96 1.71
C ILE A 9 1.77 -2.40 2.07
N TYR A 10 0.93 -3.33 1.60
CA TYR A 10 1.17 -4.77 1.79
C TYR A 10 1.88 -5.29 0.55
N THR A 11 3.00 -5.98 0.75
CA THR A 11 3.86 -6.41 -0.34
C THR A 11 4.25 -7.87 -0.19
N ASN A 12 4.89 -8.40 -1.24
CA ASN A 12 5.48 -9.73 -1.20
C ASN A 12 6.78 -9.69 -1.99
N THR A 13 7.59 -10.72 -1.84
CA THR A 13 8.84 -10.85 -2.57
C THR A 13 8.55 -11.04 -4.06
N GLY A 14 9.36 -10.42 -4.91
CA GLY A 14 9.24 -10.58 -6.36
C GLY A 14 8.05 -9.89 -6.98
N CYS A 15 7.49 -8.91 -6.31
CA CYS A 15 6.32 -8.19 -6.79
C CYS A 15 6.76 -6.88 -7.42
N SER A 16 6.76 -6.79 -8.76
CA SER A 16 7.20 -5.56 -9.43
C SER A 16 6.22 -4.42 -9.20
N ALA A 17 4.93 -4.71 -9.13
CA ALA A 17 3.95 -3.66 -8.85
C ALA A 17 4.13 -3.09 -7.44
N CYS A 18 4.54 -3.93 -6.49
CA CYS A 18 4.86 -3.46 -5.15
C CYS A 18 6.04 -2.48 -5.18
N HIS A 19 7.06 -2.80 -5.96
CA HIS A 19 8.21 -1.91 -6.14
C HIS A 19 7.79 -0.59 -6.73
N GLN A 20 6.96 -0.62 -7.78
CA GLN A 20 6.50 0.59 -8.42
C GLN A 20 5.72 1.48 -7.44
N ALA A 21 4.89 0.87 -6.62
CA ALA A 21 4.12 1.62 -5.63
C ALA A 21 5.02 2.27 -4.59
N LYS A 22 6.02 1.52 -4.11
CA LYS A 22 6.96 2.08 -3.13
C LYS A 22 7.78 3.20 -3.72
N ASP A 23 8.22 3.04 -4.97
CA ASP A 23 8.98 4.10 -5.64
C ASP A 23 8.13 5.35 -5.79
N PHE A 24 6.88 5.19 -6.18
CA PHE A 24 5.98 6.32 -6.31
C PHE A 24 5.84 7.09 -4.99
N LEU A 25 5.62 6.36 -3.91
CA LEU A 25 5.45 6.99 -2.60
C LEU A 25 6.74 7.72 -2.18
N THR A 26 7.89 7.09 -2.43
CA THR A 26 9.16 7.69 -2.08
C THR A 26 9.43 8.95 -2.90
N GLN A 27 9.13 8.91 -4.19
CA GLN A 27 9.35 10.06 -5.07
C GLN A 27 8.49 11.26 -4.68
N HIS A 28 7.33 11.01 -4.11
CA HIS A 28 6.42 12.07 -3.69
C HIS A 28 6.60 12.42 -2.22
N ASN A 29 7.66 11.93 -1.59
CA ASN A 29 7.97 12.20 -0.19
C ASN A 29 6.84 11.80 0.75
N VAL A 30 6.17 10.71 0.43
CA VAL A 30 5.08 10.18 1.25
C VAL A 30 5.64 9.10 2.16
N SER A 31 5.51 9.29 3.46
CA SER A 31 5.90 8.27 4.43
C SER A 31 4.88 7.14 4.42
N PHE A 32 5.36 5.91 4.50
CA PHE A 32 4.48 4.75 4.50
C PHE A 32 5.07 3.64 5.35
N VAL A 33 4.21 2.73 5.77
CA VAL A 33 4.62 1.52 6.47
C VAL A 33 4.48 0.36 5.48
N GLU A 34 5.57 -0.37 5.29
CA GLU A 34 5.53 -1.56 4.44
C GLU A 34 5.31 -2.79 5.31
N LYS A 35 4.30 -3.58 4.94
CA LYS A 35 4.00 -4.85 5.60
C LYS A 35 4.20 -5.97 4.59
N SER A 36 5.34 -6.67 4.72
CA SER A 36 5.71 -7.73 3.79
C SER A 36 5.17 -9.06 4.28
N ILE A 37 4.32 -9.70 3.47
CA ILE A 37 3.78 -11.00 3.84
C ILE A 37 4.85 -12.07 3.77
N ALA A 38 5.95 -11.82 3.05
CA ALA A 38 7.07 -12.75 3.04
C ALA A 38 7.78 -12.80 4.38
N LYS A 39 7.81 -11.66 5.09
CA LYS A 39 8.45 -11.58 6.40
C LYS A 39 7.51 -11.95 7.53
N ASP A 40 6.22 -11.74 7.33
CA ASP A 40 5.22 -11.99 8.37
C ASP A 40 3.99 -12.64 7.72
N PRO A 41 3.96 -13.97 7.67
CA PRO A 41 2.83 -14.65 7.02
C PRO A 41 1.49 -14.39 7.67
N ALA A 42 1.46 -13.96 8.92
CA ALA A 42 0.19 -13.64 9.58
C ALA A 42 -0.53 -12.49 8.90
N LEU A 43 0.20 -11.67 8.11
CA LEU A 43 -0.40 -10.59 7.37
C LEU A 43 -1.36 -11.08 6.29
N ILE A 44 -1.21 -12.33 5.85
CA ILE A 44 -2.14 -12.92 4.90
C ILE A 44 -3.55 -12.96 5.49
N ASN A 45 -3.65 -13.29 6.76
CA ASN A 45 -4.94 -13.29 7.45
C ASN A 45 -5.49 -11.88 7.58
N GLU A 46 -4.63 -10.91 7.82
CA GLU A 46 -5.06 -9.52 7.90
C GLU A 46 -5.61 -9.04 6.57
N LEU A 47 -4.93 -9.39 5.47
CA LEU A 47 -5.42 -9.04 4.13
C LEU A 47 -6.75 -9.74 3.84
N ALA A 48 -6.87 -11.01 4.20
CA ALA A 48 -8.09 -11.77 3.96
C ALA A 48 -9.26 -11.14 4.71
N SER A 49 -9.03 -10.65 5.92
CA SER A 49 -10.10 -10.02 6.69
C SER A 49 -10.55 -8.71 6.07
N MET A 50 -9.70 -8.09 5.25
CA MET A 50 -10.05 -6.89 4.50
C MET A 50 -10.65 -7.21 3.13
N GLY A 51 -10.75 -8.49 2.78
CA GLY A 51 -11.31 -8.91 1.50
C GLY A 51 -10.30 -9.03 0.38
N PHE A 52 -9.01 -9.05 0.67
CA PHE A 52 -7.98 -9.11 -0.35
C PHE A 52 -7.20 -10.41 -0.30
N ARG A 53 -6.79 -10.89 -1.48
CA ARG A 53 -6.00 -12.12 -1.61
C ARG A 53 -4.77 -11.92 -2.47
N ALA A 54 -4.41 -10.71 -2.78
CA ALA A 54 -3.27 -10.40 -3.65
C ALA A 54 -2.58 -9.17 -3.15
N VAL A 55 -1.38 -8.93 -3.65
CA VAL A 55 -0.59 -7.74 -3.35
C VAL A 55 -0.21 -7.06 -4.66
N PRO A 56 0.12 -5.78 -4.63
CA PRO A 56 0.13 -4.90 -3.48
C PRO A 56 -1.28 -4.47 -3.11
N VAL A 57 -1.48 -4.24 -1.81
CA VAL A 57 -2.67 -3.55 -1.32
C VAL A 57 -2.16 -2.28 -0.64
N ILE A 58 -2.70 -1.15 -1.04
CA ILE A 58 -2.28 0.14 -0.52
C ILE A 58 -3.47 0.74 0.21
N ARG A 59 -3.25 1.11 1.46
CA ARG A 59 -4.28 1.77 2.26
C ARG A 59 -3.84 3.18 2.57
N VAL A 60 -4.69 4.13 2.25
CA VAL A 60 -4.48 5.54 2.57
C VAL A 60 -5.65 5.97 3.44
N GLY A 61 -5.40 6.12 4.74
CA GLY A 61 -6.48 6.38 5.67
C GLY A 61 -7.48 5.23 5.67
N ASN A 62 -8.69 5.49 5.25
CA ASN A 62 -9.74 4.48 5.19
C ASN A 62 -9.96 3.91 3.79
N GLU A 63 -9.21 4.39 2.81
CA GLU A 63 -9.36 3.93 1.43
C GLU A 63 -8.32 2.89 1.11
N THR A 64 -8.71 1.91 0.31
CA THR A 64 -7.81 0.84 -0.11
C THR A 64 -7.77 0.74 -1.62
N MET A 65 -6.63 0.23 -2.12
CA MET A 65 -6.44 -0.01 -3.54
C MET A 65 -5.72 -1.33 -3.71
N LEU A 66 -6.23 -2.18 -4.59
CA LEU A 66 -5.55 -3.41 -4.96
C LEU A 66 -4.77 -3.17 -6.24
N GLY A 67 -3.49 -3.55 -6.23
CA GLY A 67 -2.61 -3.27 -7.35
C GLY A 67 -2.06 -1.86 -7.26
N PHE A 68 -1.37 -1.43 -8.33
CA PHE A 68 -0.79 -0.10 -8.37
C PHE A 68 -1.33 0.67 -9.56
N SER A 69 -1.91 1.83 -9.28
CA SER A 69 -2.31 2.79 -10.27
C SER A 69 -1.84 4.16 -9.82
N ALA A 70 -0.92 4.76 -10.58
CA ALA A 70 -0.39 6.07 -10.21
C ALA A 70 -1.50 7.12 -10.15
N VAL A 71 -2.44 7.07 -11.09
CA VAL A 71 -3.53 8.04 -11.13
C VAL A 71 -4.40 7.92 -9.89
N LYS A 72 -4.80 6.70 -9.56
CA LYS A 72 -5.67 6.49 -8.41
C LYS A 72 -4.95 6.80 -7.10
N LEU A 73 -3.68 6.41 -7.01
CA LEU A 73 -2.91 6.65 -5.79
C LEU A 73 -2.70 8.14 -5.55
N ARG A 74 -2.41 8.89 -6.62
CA ARG A 74 -2.29 10.34 -6.49
C ARG A 74 -3.57 10.95 -5.94
N ARG A 75 -4.71 10.48 -6.45
CA ARG A 75 -6.01 10.99 -5.99
C ARG A 75 -6.23 10.68 -4.52
N MET A 76 -5.91 9.45 -4.11
CA MET A 76 -6.09 9.05 -2.72
C MET A 76 -5.21 9.85 -1.79
N LEU A 77 -4.02 10.25 -2.26
CA LEU A 77 -3.08 11.03 -1.46
C LEU A 77 -3.34 12.53 -1.52
N GLY A 78 -4.21 12.97 -2.39
CA GLY A 78 -4.49 14.38 -2.54
C GLY A 78 -3.41 15.15 -3.28
N LEU A 79 -2.67 14.47 -4.14
CA LEU A 79 -1.60 15.10 -4.91
C LEU A 79 -2.07 15.67 -6.24
#